data_81fcc126fce085fca8591fd4aca0585b
#
_entry.id   81fcc126fce085fca8591fd4aca0585b
#
_cell.length_a   1.000
_cell.length_b   1.000
_cell.length_c   1.000
_cell.angle_alpha   90.00
_cell.angle_beta   90.00
_cell.angle_gamma   90.00
#
_symmetry.space_group_name_H-M   'P 1'
#
loop_
_entity.id
_entity.type
_entity.pdbx_description
1 polymer ?
#
loop_
_entity_poly.entity_id
_entity_poly.type
_entity_poly.pdbx_seq_one_letter_code
_entity_poly.pdbx_strand_id
1 'polypeptide(L)'
;MRIAIGSDERTHLTDFVVHSLQKQEHEVLLFGLLADNDPDSDWPLVSSHVAEVVAGGQADQGIVFCWTGTGACMAANKVPGVRAALVHDAETARGARIWNHANVLALSLRLTPVGVAKEILDAWFTTSTAEGEAQSEWNLTQIARLAAIENRYRGG
;
A
#
# COMPACT_ATOMS: atom_id res chain seq x y z
N MET A 1 -6.42 -6.47 11.52
CA MET A 1 -5.34 -6.81 10.54
C MET A 1 -4.06 -6.16 11.02
N ARG A 2 -2.92 -6.67 10.55
CA ARG A 2 -1.61 -6.07 10.72
C ARG A 2 -1.25 -5.25 9.48
N ILE A 3 -0.94 -3.96 9.66
CA ILE A 3 -0.70 -3.02 8.56
C ILE A 3 0.68 -2.39 8.73
N ALA A 4 1.53 -2.54 7.72
CA ALA A 4 2.83 -1.89 7.66
C ALA A 4 2.69 -0.50 7.04
N ILE A 5 3.20 0.55 7.70
CA ILE A 5 3.11 1.94 7.24
C ILE A 5 4.50 2.58 7.24
N GLY A 6 4.89 3.15 6.13
CA GLY A 6 6.18 3.83 5.99
C GLY A 6 6.12 5.15 5.24
N SER A 7 6.98 6.08 5.67
CA SER A 7 7.13 7.39 5.03
C SER A 7 8.54 7.94 5.24
N ASP A 8 9.03 8.66 4.24
CA ASP A 8 10.27 9.47 4.30
C ASP A 8 10.06 10.85 4.94
N GLU A 9 8.81 11.19 5.26
CA GLU A 9 8.45 12.37 6.02
C GLU A 9 7.34 12.07 7.02
N ARG A 10 7.39 12.69 8.21
CA ARG A 10 6.28 12.67 9.14
C ARG A 10 5.47 13.97 8.99
N THR A 11 4.19 13.84 8.69
CA THR A 11 3.29 14.96 8.45
C THR A 11 1.96 14.78 9.19
N HIS A 12 1.13 15.82 9.21
CA HIS A 12 -0.24 15.70 9.74
C HIS A 12 -1.05 14.59 9.05
N LEU A 13 -0.83 14.38 7.74
CA LEU A 13 -1.50 13.31 7.00
C LEU A 13 -1.08 11.92 7.49
N THR A 14 0.22 11.69 7.65
CA THR A 14 0.72 10.38 8.15
C THR A 14 0.24 10.11 9.56
N ASP A 15 0.27 11.10 10.45
CA ASP A 15 -0.24 10.97 11.82
C ASP A 15 -1.74 10.67 11.83
N PHE A 16 -2.52 11.33 10.97
CA PHE A 16 -3.95 11.03 10.81
C PHE A 16 -4.20 9.59 10.37
N VAL A 17 -3.45 9.09 9.37
CA VAL A 17 -3.63 7.72 8.86
C VAL A 17 -3.27 6.69 9.94
N VAL A 18 -2.12 6.84 10.60
CA VAL A 18 -1.71 5.96 11.70
C VAL A 18 -2.77 5.92 12.80
N HIS A 19 -3.21 7.10 13.27
CA HIS A 19 -4.21 7.20 14.33
C HIS A 19 -5.56 6.59 13.92
N SER A 20 -6.00 6.81 12.67
CA SER A 20 -7.26 6.27 12.15
C SER A 20 -7.27 4.74 12.16
N LEU A 21 -6.16 4.12 11.76
CA LEU A 21 -6.04 2.66 11.73
C LEU A 21 -5.93 2.05 13.12
N GLN A 22 -5.20 2.70 14.03
CA GLN A 22 -5.14 2.28 15.44
C GLN A 22 -6.52 2.36 16.11
N LYS A 23 -7.30 3.42 15.81
CA LYS A 23 -8.68 3.57 16.33
C LYS A 23 -9.62 2.50 15.79
N GLN A 24 -9.35 1.93 14.61
CA GLN A 24 -10.07 0.80 14.03
C GLN A 24 -9.53 -0.56 14.51
N GLU A 25 -8.72 -0.56 15.58
CA GLU A 25 -8.13 -1.77 16.19
C GLU A 25 -7.21 -2.57 15.25
N HIS A 26 -6.58 -1.90 14.28
CA HIS A 26 -5.51 -2.51 13.49
C HIS A 26 -4.19 -2.48 14.26
N GLU A 27 -3.42 -3.55 14.16
CA GLU A 27 -2.01 -3.56 14.58
C GLU A 27 -1.19 -2.82 13.51
N VAL A 28 -0.48 -1.77 13.89
CA VAL A 28 0.28 -0.92 12.96
C VAL A 28 1.77 -1.10 13.19
N LEU A 29 2.51 -1.48 12.14
CA LEU A 29 3.97 -1.54 12.11
C LEU A 29 4.49 -0.29 11.39
N LEU A 30 5.32 0.49 12.06
CA LEU A 30 5.81 1.78 11.55
C LEU A 30 7.25 1.67 11.03
N PHE A 31 7.52 2.35 9.90
CA PHE A 31 8.82 2.35 9.20
C PHE A 31 9.21 3.76 8.76
N GLY A 32 10.51 3.97 8.56
CA GLY A 32 11.08 5.25 8.18
C GLY A 32 10.87 6.30 9.27
N LEU A 33 10.55 7.54 8.88
CA LEU A 33 10.38 8.64 9.86
C LEU A 33 9.09 8.54 10.70
N LEU A 34 8.29 7.50 10.50
CA LEU A 34 7.15 7.20 11.38
C LEU A 34 7.55 6.34 12.57
N ALA A 35 8.67 5.61 12.48
CA ALA A 35 9.21 4.77 13.54
C ALA A 35 10.29 5.51 14.35
N ASP A 36 10.48 5.10 15.59
CA ASP A 36 11.60 5.57 16.40
C ASP A 36 12.89 4.85 16.00
N ASN A 37 13.93 5.62 15.67
CA ASN A 37 15.27 5.11 15.35
C ASN A 37 15.37 4.16 14.13
N ASP A 38 14.50 4.28 13.14
CA ASP A 38 14.68 3.59 11.87
C ASP A 38 15.82 4.25 11.09
N PRO A 39 16.89 3.52 10.72
CA PRO A 39 18.01 4.07 9.95
C PRO A 39 17.63 4.34 8.47
N ASP A 40 16.62 3.64 7.97
CA ASP A 40 16.20 3.68 6.57
C ASP A 40 15.08 4.71 6.41
N SER A 41 15.45 5.98 6.22
CA SER A 41 14.49 7.08 6.12
C SER A 41 14.23 7.56 4.68
N ASP A 42 15.03 7.14 3.71
CA ASP A 42 14.85 7.52 2.30
C ASP A 42 13.67 6.76 1.68
N TRP A 43 12.87 7.46 0.85
CA TRP A 43 11.65 6.89 0.27
C TRP A 43 11.83 5.53 -0.44
N PRO A 44 12.96 5.23 -1.16
CA PRO A 44 13.11 3.92 -1.78
C PRO A 44 13.26 2.81 -0.75
N LEU A 45 14.07 3.04 0.30
CA LEU A 45 14.36 2.06 1.36
C LEU A 45 13.12 1.81 2.22
N VAL A 46 12.48 2.86 2.70
CA VAL A 46 11.25 2.76 3.50
C VAL A 46 10.16 2.01 2.74
N SER A 47 9.94 2.37 1.46
CA SER A 47 8.88 1.77 0.66
C SER A 47 9.15 0.31 0.30
N SER A 48 10.40 -0.05 0.01
CA SER A 48 10.78 -1.45 -0.21
C SER A 48 10.67 -2.26 1.08
N HIS A 49 11.06 -1.72 2.23
CA HIS A 49 10.95 -2.41 3.51
C HIS A 49 9.49 -2.72 3.89
N VAL A 50 8.58 -1.74 3.75
CA VAL A 50 7.13 -1.99 3.93
C VAL A 50 6.65 -3.09 2.98
N ALA A 51 7.06 -3.04 1.71
CA ALA A 51 6.69 -4.02 0.70
C ALA A 51 7.22 -5.43 1.03
N GLU A 52 8.47 -5.55 1.50
CA GLU A 52 9.07 -6.81 1.95
C GLU A 52 8.33 -7.43 3.14
N VAL A 53 7.92 -6.61 4.11
CA VAL A 53 7.13 -7.05 5.27
C VAL A 53 5.76 -7.60 4.84
N VAL A 54 5.13 -6.97 3.84
CA VAL A 54 3.86 -7.46 3.25
C VAL A 54 4.10 -8.75 2.44
N ALA A 55 5.10 -8.77 1.56
CA ALA A 55 5.43 -9.94 0.75
C ALA A 55 5.81 -11.15 1.60
N GLY A 56 6.49 -10.91 2.72
CA GLY A 56 6.89 -11.94 3.71
C GLY A 56 5.75 -12.41 4.63
N GLY A 57 4.55 -11.85 4.51
CA GLY A 57 3.39 -12.22 5.33
C GLY A 57 3.48 -11.73 6.80
N GLN A 58 4.39 -10.81 7.10
CA GLN A 58 4.51 -10.20 8.42
C GLN A 58 3.48 -9.09 8.64
N ALA A 59 2.95 -8.53 7.56
CA ALA A 59 1.78 -7.67 7.55
C ALA A 59 0.80 -8.12 6.46
N ASP A 60 -0.49 -7.88 6.69
CA ASP A 60 -1.55 -8.22 5.73
C ASP A 60 -1.58 -7.26 4.54
N GLN A 61 -1.28 -5.99 4.80
CA GLN A 61 -1.29 -4.91 3.81
C GLN A 61 -0.27 -3.83 4.20
N GLY A 62 0.10 -2.99 3.22
CA GLY A 62 1.01 -1.88 3.42
C GLY A 62 0.43 -0.53 2.99
N ILE A 63 0.95 0.54 3.60
CA ILE A 63 0.72 1.92 3.17
C ILE A 63 2.08 2.62 3.10
N VAL A 64 2.38 3.23 1.96
CA VAL A 64 3.62 3.97 1.75
C VAL A 64 3.33 5.40 1.29
N PHE A 65 4.14 6.32 1.77
CA PHE A 65 4.06 7.73 1.43
C PHE A 65 5.40 8.22 0.90
N CYS A 66 5.35 9.17 -0.01
CA CYS A 66 6.41 10.12 -0.28
C CYS A 66 5.78 11.42 -0.80
N TRP A 67 6.57 12.45 -1.10
CA TRP A 67 6.04 13.76 -1.49
C TRP A 67 4.98 13.67 -2.61
N THR A 68 5.22 12.92 -3.66
CA THR A 68 4.28 12.72 -4.77
C THR A 68 3.55 11.36 -4.74
N GLY A 69 4.00 10.41 -3.93
CA GLY A 69 3.53 9.02 -3.92
C GLY A 69 4.07 8.16 -5.06
N THR A 70 4.58 8.77 -6.13
CA THR A 70 5.04 8.06 -7.34
C THR A 70 6.28 7.21 -7.07
N GLY A 71 7.29 7.78 -6.42
CA GLY A 71 8.52 7.05 -6.07
C GLY A 71 8.25 5.90 -5.11
N ALA A 72 7.47 6.14 -4.06
CA ALA A 72 7.07 5.10 -3.11
C ALA A 72 6.33 3.93 -3.79
N CYS A 73 5.41 4.24 -4.71
CA CYS A 73 4.70 3.23 -5.50
C CYS A 73 5.66 2.42 -6.39
N MET A 74 6.60 3.09 -7.08
CA MET A 74 7.59 2.41 -7.91
C MET A 74 8.50 1.50 -7.09
N ALA A 75 9.02 1.97 -5.95
CA ALA A 75 9.90 1.20 -5.08
C ALA A 75 9.19 -0.04 -4.52
N ALA A 76 7.99 0.12 -4.00
CA ALA A 76 7.20 -1.00 -3.48
C ALA A 76 6.93 -2.07 -4.55
N ASN A 77 6.64 -1.68 -5.80
CA ASN A 77 6.42 -2.60 -6.91
C ASN A 77 7.69 -3.32 -7.41
N LYS A 78 8.89 -2.97 -6.91
CA LYS A 78 10.10 -3.74 -7.19
C LYS A 78 10.21 -5.01 -6.34
N VAL A 79 9.43 -5.09 -5.26
CA VAL A 79 9.40 -6.26 -4.38
C VAL A 79 8.43 -7.30 -4.94
N PRO A 80 8.90 -8.52 -5.24
CA PRO A 80 8.06 -9.57 -5.78
C PRO A 80 6.88 -9.93 -4.84
N GLY A 81 5.70 -10.14 -5.44
CA GLY A 81 4.46 -10.43 -4.70
C GLY A 81 3.73 -9.16 -4.23
N VAL A 82 4.31 -7.97 -4.44
CA VAL A 82 3.67 -6.69 -4.13
C VAL A 82 2.98 -6.11 -5.35
N ARG A 83 1.80 -5.62 -5.14
CA ARG A 83 1.01 -4.82 -6.09
C ARG A 83 0.65 -3.51 -5.38
N ALA A 84 1.55 -2.54 -5.54
CA ALA A 84 1.35 -1.21 -4.99
C ALA A 84 0.56 -0.34 -5.97
N ALA A 85 -0.45 0.34 -5.48
CA ALA A 85 -1.30 1.25 -6.24
C ALA A 85 -1.15 2.68 -5.72
N LEU A 86 -0.80 3.60 -6.63
CA LEU A 86 -0.86 5.04 -6.36
C LEU A 86 -2.32 5.50 -6.49
N VAL A 87 -2.86 6.03 -5.42
CA VAL A 87 -4.29 6.33 -5.29
C VAL A 87 -4.49 7.79 -4.89
N HIS A 88 -5.45 8.45 -5.55
CA HIS A 88 -5.81 9.85 -5.28
C HIS A 88 -7.28 10.05 -4.86
N ASP A 89 -8.10 9.00 -4.95
CA ASP A 89 -9.53 9.03 -4.63
C ASP A 89 -10.06 7.65 -4.22
N ALA A 90 -11.25 7.62 -3.64
CA ALA A 90 -11.88 6.41 -3.13
C ALA A 90 -12.22 5.39 -4.24
N GLU A 91 -12.62 5.84 -5.44
CA GLU A 91 -12.95 4.94 -6.55
C GLU A 91 -11.70 4.25 -7.10
N THR A 92 -10.59 4.98 -7.23
CA THR A 92 -9.29 4.38 -7.60
C THR A 92 -8.84 3.37 -6.54
N ALA A 93 -9.04 3.67 -5.25
CA ALA A 93 -8.74 2.73 -4.16
C ALA A 93 -9.57 1.43 -4.28
N ARG A 94 -10.88 1.57 -4.50
CA ARG A 94 -11.79 0.42 -4.70
C ARG A 94 -11.37 -0.41 -5.92
N GLY A 95 -11.13 0.25 -7.06
CA GLY A 95 -10.70 -0.41 -8.29
C GLY A 95 -9.38 -1.15 -8.14
N ALA A 96 -8.39 -0.56 -7.47
CA ALA A 96 -7.11 -1.20 -7.19
C ALA A 96 -7.28 -2.50 -6.37
N ARG A 97 -8.21 -2.51 -5.41
CA ARG A 97 -8.54 -3.70 -4.63
C ARG A 97 -9.24 -4.76 -5.50
N ILE A 98 -10.31 -4.36 -6.21
CA ILE A 98 -11.13 -5.29 -7.00
C ILE A 98 -10.34 -5.88 -8.18
N TRP A 99 -9.76 -5.02 -9.01
CA TRP A 99 -9.23 -5.42 -10.31
C TRP A 99 -7.75 -5.77 -10.31
N ASN A 100 -6.99 -5.25 -9.34
CA ASN A 100 -5.55 -5.48 -9.27
C ASN A 100 -5.13 -6.31 -8.05
N HIS A 101 -6.06 -6.61 -7.13
CA HIS A 101 -5.74 -7.23 -5.84
C HIS A 101 -4.56 -6.51 -5.16
N ALA A 102 -4.54 -5.18 -5.24
CA ALA A 102 -3.47 -4.38 -4.67
C ALA A 102 -3.37 -4.62 -3.16
N ASN A 103 -2.14 -4.81 -2.67
CA ASN A 103 -1.85 -5.11 -1.27
C ASN A 103 -1.00 -4.02 -0.59
N VAL A 104 -0.54 -3.03 -1.37
CA VAL A 104 0.13 -1.83 -0.85
C VAL A 104 -0.52 -0.59 -1.45
N LEU A 105 -0.94 0.32 -0.57
CA LEU A 105 -1.49 1.62 -0.92
C LEU A 105 -0.38 2.67 -0.93
N ALA A 106 -0.19 3.38 -2.02
CA ALA A 106 0.74 4.51 -2.10
C ALA A 106 -0.02 5.83 -2.15
N LEU A 107 0.37 6.78 -1.31
CA LEU A 107 -0.28 8.09 -1.18
C LEU A 107 0.72 9.23 -1.34
N SER A 108 0.24 10.33 -1.94
CA SER A 108 0.99 11.58 -2.06
C SER A 108 0.82 12.45 -0.82
N LEU A 109 1.92 12.82 -0.18
CA LEU A 109 1.91 13.76 0.96
C LEU A 109 1.41 15.15 0.54
N ARG A 110 1.75 15.58 -0.70
CA ARG A 110 1.38 16.92 -1.18
C ARG A 110 -0.05 17.03 -1.71
N LEU A 111 -0.62 15.94 -2.24
CA LEU A 111 -1.90 16.00 -2.96
C LEU A 111 -3.08 15.41 -2.19
N THR A 112 -2.84 14.71 -1.07
CA THR A 112 -3.91 13.98 -0.37
C THR A 112 -4.37 14.76 0.86
N PRO A 113 -5.49 15.51 0.80
CA PRO A 113 -6.08 16.12 1.98
C PRO A 113 -6.58 15.04 2.95
N VAL A 114 -6.61 15.33 4.24
CA VAL A 114 -7.07 14.39 5.29
C VAL A 114 -8.48 13.86 5.02
N GLY A 115 -9.40 14.70 4.53
CA GLY A 115 -10.76 14.25 4.17
C GLY A 115 -10.75 13.19 3.07
N VAL A 116 -9.95 13.41 2.01
CA VAL A 116 -9.78 12.46 0.91
C VAL A 116 -9.06 11.19 1.39
N ALA A 117 -8.05 11.33 2.25
CA ALA A 117 -7.37 10.16 2.85
C ALA A 117 -8.36 9.27 3.61
N LYS A 118 -9.29 9.87 4.37
CA LYS A 118 -10.35 9.12 5.05
C LYS A 118 -11.19 8.31 4.08
N GLU A 119 -11.67 8.93 3.01
CA GLU A 119 -12.48 8.27 1.98
C GLU A 119 -11.70 7.13 1.28
N ILE A 120 -10.42 7.35 1.00
CA ILE A 120 -9.52 6.34 0.43
C ILE A 120 -9.37 5.14 1.38
N LEU A 121 -9.08 5.39 2.67
CA LEU A 121 -8.93 4.33 3.66
C LEU A 121 -10.22 3.54 3.83
N ASP A 122 -11.36 4.22 3.92
CA ASP A 122 -12.66 3.57 4.02
C ASP A 122 -12.91 2.66 2.80
N ALA A 123 -12.68 3.15 1.59
CA ALA A 123 -12.83 2.37 0.36
C ALA A 123 -11.83 1.18 0.30
N TRP A 124 -10.57 1.41 0.66
CA TRP A 124 -9.52 0.41 0.60
C TRP A 124 -9.78 -0.77 1.54
N PHE A 125 -10.13 -0.49 2.80
CA PHE A 125 -10.29 -1.52 3.83
C PHE A 125 -11.67 -2.19 3.84
N THR A 126 -12.70 -1.56 3.27
CA THR A 126 -14.02 -2.18 3.12
C THR A 126 -14.18 -2.97 1.82
N THR A 127 -13.26 -2.81 0.85
CA THR A 127 -13.33 -3.55 -0.42
C THR A 127 -12.63 -4.89 -0.29
N SER A 128 -13.42 -5.96 -0.34
CA SER A 128 -12.92 -7.34 -0.31
C SER A 128 -12.26 -7.74 -1.63
N THR A 129 -11.15 -8.48 -1.53
CA THR A 129 -10.53 -9.17 -2.68
C THR A 129 -10.94 -10.65 -2.75
N ALA A 130 -11.70 -11.15 -1.77
CA ALA A 130 -12.04 -12.56 -1.62
C ALA A 130 -13.44 -12.92 -2.13
N GLU A 131 -14.18 -11.96 -2.67
CA GLU A 131 -15.55 -12.15 -3.12
C GLU A 131 -15.96 -11.21 -4.27
N GLY A 132 -17.13 -11.43 -4.82
CA GLY A 132 -17.71 -10.57 -5.85
C GLY A 132 -16.90 -10.50 -7.14
N GLU A 133 -16.86 -9.33 -7.75
CA GLU A 133 -16.16 -9.07 -9.02
C GLU A 133 -14.65 -9.35 -8.91
N ALA A 134 -14.04 -9.16 -7.74
CA ALA A 134 -12.64 -9.46 -7.50
C ALA A 134 -12.30 -10.94 -7.73
N GLN A 135 -13.27 -11.84 -7.57
CA GLN A 135 -13.14 -13.27 -7.77
C GLN A 135 -13.73 -13.77 -9.10
N SER A 136 -14.12 -12.86 -10.00
CA SER A 136 -14.55 -13.28 -11.34
C SER A 136 -13.42 -13.98 -12.10
N GLU A 137 -13.75 -14.96 -12.95
CA GLU A 137 -12.77 -15.70 -13.75
C GLU A 137 -11.92 -14.78 -14.63
N TRP A 138 -12.55 -13.75 -15.21
CA TRP A 138 -11.83 -12.76 -15.99
C TRP A 138 -10.78 -12.03 -15.14
N ASN A 139 -11.17 -11.55 -13.96
CA ASN A 139 -10.29 -10.81 -13.07
C ASN A 139 -9.12 -11.67 -12.58
N LEU A 140 -9.39 -12.87 -12.10
CA LEU A 140 -8.35 -13.81 -11.67
C LEU A 140 -7.37 -14.14 -12.78
N THR A 141 -7.85 -14.23 -14.03
CA THR A 141 -6.98 -14.40 -15.20
C THR A 141 -6.04 -13.20 -15.38
N GLN A 142 -6.49 -11.96 -15.17
CA GLN A 142 -5.62 -10.78 -15.26
C GLN A 142 -4.58 -10.76 -14.14
N ILE A 143 -4.97 -11.10 -12.93
CA ILE A 143 -4.03 -11.22 -11.80
C ILE A 143 -2.97 -12.29 -12.05
N ALA A 144 -3.36 -13.44 -12.59
CA ALA A 144 -2.42 -14.50 -12.96
C ALA A 144 -1.43 -14.05 -14.06
N ARG A 145 -1.90 -13.27 -15.04
CA ARG A 145 -1.03 -12.68 -16.08
C ARG A 145 -0.02 -11.70 -15.50
N LEU A 146 -0.43 -10.87 -14.55
CA LEU A 146 0.46 -9.95 -13.85
C LEU A 146 1.56 -10.70 -13.08
N ALA A 147 1.20 -11.76 -12.37
CA ALA A 147 2.14 -12.65 -11.68
C ALA A 147 3.11 -13.35 -12.66
N ALA A 148 2.62 -13.77 -13.84
CA ALA A 148 3.46 -14.37 -14.87
C ALA A 148 4.47 -13.37 -15.45
N ILE A 149 4.11 -12.10 -15.59
CA ILE A 149 5.04 -11.03 -16.00
C ILE A 149 6.14 -10.87 -14.96
N GLU A 150 5.78 -10.76 -13.68
CA GLU A 150 6.73 -10.67 -12.58
C GLU A 150 7.74 -11.84 -12.60
N ASN A 151 7.22 -13.06 -12.67
CA ASN A 151 8.06 -14.27 -12.69
C ASN A 151 9.04 -14.33 -13.88
N ARG A 152 8.64 -13.79 -15.04
CA ARG A 152 9.49 -13.73 -16.23
C ARG A 152 10.76 -12.89 -16.00
N TYR A 153 10.69 -11.84 -15.20
CA TYR A 153 11.77 -10.89 -14.97
C TYR A 153 12.46 -11.06 -13.61
N ARG A 154 12.07 -12.06 -12.83
CA ARG A 154 12.69 -12.40 -11.54
C ARG A 154 14.06 -13.07 -11.63
N GLY A 155 14.42 -13.59 -12.79
CA GLY A 155 15.61 -14.44 -12.97
C GLY A 155 16.81 -13.75 -13.64
N GLY A 156 16.89 -12.42 -13.56
CA GLY A 156 18.01 -11.64 -14.06
C GLY A 156 19.03 -11.30 -12.98
#